data_0a14ed1fb74a2bf475880ffd66c1f28d
#
_entry.id   0a14ed1fb74a2bf475880ffd66c1f28d
#
_cell.length_a   1.000
_cell.length_b   1.000
_cell.length_c   1.000
_cell.angle_alpha   90.00
_cell.angle_beta   90.00
_cell.angle_gamma   90.00
#
_symmetry.space_group_name_H-M   'P 1'
#
loop_
_entity.id
_entity.type
_entity.pdbx_description
1 polymer ?
#
loop_
_entity_poly.entity_id
_entity_poly.type
_entity_poly.pdbx_seq_one_letter_code
_entity_poly.pdbx_strand_id
1 'polypeptide(L)'
;MEAKEKQIIVTEKWLEENGARKDELQAFKKHFPNGGEALEVLKRCGELDYRYFGGWLVDHLPPIYPPLELNTFVGNLFYPNDVHIKGDLSTQGVNRIKGNLKVDGKLTVNKYGVVYLDKGCVNADEIDISGYAFIFSDIKTNSIIMSDYAVINGDTVANSISLRDSVEIRGNTKAKIVNLDDGCINGNVDADEIINNDGIIRGNVKTIKIQNIKYGYINGNVDADEIINEGEIGGNVNTIKMESINGGMVYGNLNITYKRPDEHK
;
A
#
# COMPACT_ATOMS: atom_id res chain seq x y z
N MET A 1 -27.31 -30.15 -8.90
CA MET A 1 -28.03 -28.92 -9.30
C MET A 1 -27.05 -27.78 -9.05
N GLU A 2 -26.37 -27.32 -10.08
CA GLU A 2 -25.53 -26.12 -10.00
C GLU A 2 -26.47 -24.94 -9.74
N ALA A 3 -26.20 -24.21 -8.65
CA ALA A 3 -26.91 -22.95 -8.40
C ALA A 3 -26.56 -22.01 -9.57
N LYS A 4 -27.54 -21.63 -10.39
CA LYS A 4 -27.37 -20.56 -11.37
C LYS A 4 -26.84 -19.34 -10.63
N GLU A 5 -25.60 -18.95 -10.91
CA GLU A 5 -25.02 -17.71 -10.42
C GLU A 5 -26.01 -16.58 -10.76
N LYS A 6 -26.38 -15.82 -9.75
CA LYS A 6 -27.36 -14.74 -9.90
C LYS A 6 -26.67 -13.56 -10.61
N GLN A 7 -26.65 -13.61 -11.93
CA GLN A 7 -26.07 -12.54 -12.74
C GLN A 7 -26.92 -11.26 -12.58
N ILE A 8 -26.24 -10.16 -12.31
CA ILE A 8 -26.88 -8.83 -12.24
C ILE A 8 -26.83 -8.22 -13.62
N ILE A 9 -28.03 -7.87 -14.14
CA ILE A 9 -28.12 -7.07 -15.35
C ILE A 9 -28.22 -5.60 -14.96
N VAL A 10 -27.20 -4.85 -15.31
CA VAL A 10 -27.18 -3.39 -15.17
C VAL A 10 -28.08 -2.81 -16.24
N THR A 11 -29.06 -2.03 -15.81
CA THR A 11 -29.99 -1.30 -16.69
C THR A 11 -30.02 0.17 -16.32
N GLU A 12 -30.54 1.03 -17.18
CA GLU A 12 -30.72 2.45 -16.86
C GLU A 12 -31.48 2.62 -15.54
N LYS A 13 -32.61 1.89 -15.40
CA LYS A 13 -33.41 1.91 -14.18
C LYS A 13 -32.62 1.50 -12.94
N TRP A 14 -31.81 0.44 -13.04
CA TRP A 14 -30.96 0.00 -11.94
C TRP A 14 -29.94 1.09 -11.56
N LEU A 15 -29.32 1.75 -12.53
CA LEU A 15 -28.40 2.85 -12.33
C LEU A 15 -29.03 4.04 -11.62
N GLU A 16 -30.24 4.45 -12.07
CA GLU A 16 -31.02 5.52 -11.46
C GLU A 16 -31.43 5.20 -10.01
N GLU A 17 -31.88 3.99 -9.75
CA GLU A 17 -32.28 3.50 -8.42
C GLU A 17 -31.07 3.47 -7.46
N ASN A 18 -29.82 3.30 -7.95
CA ASN A 18 -28.60 3.32 -7.19
C ASN A 18 -27.87 4.69 -7.18
N GLY A 19 -28.50 5.73 -7.77
CA GLY A 19 -27.99 7.10 -7.68
C GLY A 19 -26.86 7.44 -8.65
N ALA A 20 -26.77 6.74 -9.78
CA ALA A 20 -25.80 7.07 -10.84
C ALA A 20 -25.98 8.50 -11.37
N ARG A 21 -24.87 9.18 -11.63
CA ARG A 21 -24.87 10.54 -12.16
C ARG A 21 -25.25 10.56 -13.65
N LYS A 22 -25.63 11.73 -14.13
CA LYS A 22 -26.05 11.90 -15.53
C LYS A 22 -24.98 11.52 -16.56
N ASP A 23 -23.74 11.83 -16.28
CA ASP A 23 -22.59 11.48 -17.13
C ASP A 23 -22.36 9.96 -17.19
N GLU A 24 -22.54 9.26 -16.08
CA GLU A 24 -22.47 7.80 -15.98
C GLU A 24 -23.61 7.13 -16.77
N LEU A 25 -24.82 7.64 -16.63
CA LEU A 25 -25.98 7.20 -17.42
C LEU A 25 -25.80 7.40 -18.92
N GLN A 26 -25.25 8.54 -19.34
CA GLN A 26 -24.96 8.81 -20.76
C GLN A 26 -23.89 7.87 -21.32
N ALA A 27 -22.82 7.63 -20.59
CA ALA A 27 -21.78 6.70 -20.98
C ALA A 27 -22.35 5.28 -21.10
N PHE A 28 -23.15 4.85 -20.13
CA PHE A 28 -23.79 3.54 -20.16
C PHE A 28 -24.73 3.36 -21.37
N LYS A 29 -25.68 4.28 -21.61
CA LYS A 29 -26.61 4.24 -22.73
C LYS A 29 -25.93 4.12 -24.08
N LYS A 30 -24.79 4.77 -24.25
CA LYS A 30 -23.99 4.73 -25.49
C LYS A 30 -23.46 3.33 -25.81
N HIS A 31 -23.10 2.55 -24.81
CA HIS A 31 -22.43 1.25 -25.00
C HIS A 31 -23.33 0.06 -24.66
N PHE A 32 -24.36 0.27 -23.83
CA PHE A 32 -25.30 -0.76 -23.39
C PHE A 32 -26.76 -0.27 -23.46
N PRO A 33 -27.26 0.07 -24.65
CA PRO A 33 -28.61 0.65 -24.79
C PRO A 33 -29.76 -0.29 -24.32
N ASN A 34 -29.51 -1.60 -24.29
CA ASN A 34 -30.45 -2.62 -23.84
C ASN A 34 -30.11 -3.21 -22.46
N GLY A 35 -29.21 -2.58 -21.72
CA GLY A 35 -28.62 -3.16 -20.51
C GLY A 35 -27.43 -4.08 -20.82
N GLY A 36 -26.70 -4.48 -19.77
CA GLY A 36 -25.55 -5.38 -19.88
C GLY A 36 -25.35 -6.19 -18.62
N GLU A 37 -24.71 -7.34 -18.76
CA GLU A 37 -24.26 -8.12 -17.61
C GLU A 37 -23.16 -7.32 -16.87
N ALA A 38 -23.20 -7.30 -15.52
CA ALA A 38 -22.38 -6.40 -14.73
C ALA A 38 -20.88 -6.56 -14.97
N LEU A 39 -20.37 -7.79 -15.09
CA LEU A 39 -18.94 -8.00 -15.34
C LEU A 39 -18.52 -7.57 -16.75
N GLU A 40 -19.39 -7.69 -17.75
CA GLU A 40 -19.14 -7.17 -19.10
C GLU A 40 -19.10 -5.65 -19.10
N VAL A 41 -20.01 -5.00 -18.35
CA VAL A 41 -20.01 -3.53 -18.19
C VAL A 41 -18.72 -3.08 -17.50
N LEU A 42 -18.28 -3.74 -16.42
CA LEU A 42 -17.03 -3.43 -15.73
C LEU A 42 -15.82 -3.60 -16.65
N LYS A 43 -15.74 -4.70 -17.39
CA LYS A 43 -14.68 -4.94 -18.38
C LYS A 43 -14.64 -3.80 -19.41
N ARG A 44 -15.79 -3.41 -19.93
CA ARG A 44 -15.89 -2.34 -20.92
C ARG A 44 -15.50 -0.97 -20.34
N CYS A 45 -15.78 -0.71 -19.07
CA CYS A 45 -15.27 0.48 -18.36
C CYS A 45 -13.74 0.51 -18.33
N GLY A 46 -13.09 -0.65 -18.09
CA GLY A 46 -11.62 -0.78 -18.12
C GLY A 46 -11.03 -0.47 -19.50
N GLU A 47 -11.61 -1.06 -20.56
CA GLU A 47 -11.19 -0.89 -21.96
C GLU A 47 -11.34 0.55 -22.47
N LEU A 48 -12.41 1.24 -22.05
CA LEU A 48 -12.75 2.61 -22.48
C LEU A 48 -12.22 3.70 -21.55
N ASP A 49 -11.47 3.33 -20.53
CA ASP A 49 -10.94 4.25 -19.50
C ASP A 49 -12.04 5.05 -18.75
N TYR A 50 -13.22 4.45 -18.57
CA TYR A 50 -14.30 5.02 -17.74
C TYR A 50 -14.07 4.76 -16.26
N ARG A 51 -13.01 5.33 -15.71
CA ARG A 51 -12.49 5.06 -14.35
C ARG A 51 -13.51 5.33 -13.26
N TYR A 52 -14.19 6.48 -13.33
CA TYR A 52 -15.18 6.87 -12.31
C TYR A 52 -16.40 5.94 -12.34
N PHE A 53 -16.92 5.65 -13.51
CA PHE A 53 -18.08 4.77 -13.65
C PHE A 53 -17.76 3.32 -13.29
N GLY A 54 -16.62 2.79 -13.71
CA GLY A 54 -16.16 1.46 -13.31
C GLY A 54 -15.97 1.33 -11.81
N GLY A 55 -15.34 2.31 -11.16
CA GLY A 55 -15.19 2.37 -9.71
C GLY A 55 -16.53 2.46 -8.98
N TRP A 56 -17.41 3.33 -9.43
CA TRP A 56 -18.77 3.48 -8.90
C TRP A 56 -19.56 2.16 -8.98
N LEU A 57 -19.51 1.46 -10.11
CA LEU A 57 -20.16 0.15 -10.26
C LEU A 57 -19.62 -0.88 -9.28
N VAL A 58 -18.30 -0.98 -9.09
CA VAL A 58 -17.70 -1.89 -8.11
C VAL A 58 -18.26 -1.63 -6.71
N ASP A 59 -18.41 -0.36 -6.32
CA ASP A 59 -18.90 0.01 -5.00
C ASP A 59 -20.38 -0.40 -4.79
N HIS A 60 -21.20 -0.35 -5.84
CA HIS A 60 -22.64 -0.65 -5.77
C HIS A 60 -22.99 -2.12 -6.08
N LEU A 61 -22.11 -2.86 -6.74
CA LEU A 61 -22.33 -4.28 -6.99
C LEU A 61 -22.06 -5.11 -5.71
N PRO A 62 -22.91 -6.11 -5.41
CA PRO A 62 -22.64 -7.03 -4.30
C PRO A 62 -21.50 -7.99 -4.64
N PRO A 63 -20.76 -8.51 -3.64
CA PRO A 63 -19.65 -9.44 -3.84
C PRO A 63 -20.14 -10.88 -4.04
N ILE A 64 -21.06 -11.09 -4.96
CA ILE A 64 -21.69 -12.41 -5.25
C ILE A 64 -20.96 -13.17 -6.37
N TYR A 65 -20.05 -12.51 -7.05
CA TYR A 65 -19.26 -13.11 -8.13
C TYR A 65 -18.14 -13.96 -7.58
N PRO A 66 -17.73 -15.06 -8.24
CA PRO A 66 -16.57 -15.84 -7.83
C PRO A 66 -15.30 -14.98 -7.90
N PRO A 67 -14.22 -15.35 -7.17
CA PRO A 67 -12.93 -14.69 -7.34
C PRO A 67 -12.49 -14.71 -8.81
N LEU A 68 -11.95 -13.58 -9.29
CA LEU A 68 -11.41 -13.49 -10.64
C LEU A 68 -10.00 -14.06 -10.67
N GLU A 69 -9.74 -15.02 -11.55
CA GLU A 69 -8.40 -15.54 -11.79
C GLU A 69 -7.88 -15.11 -13.16
N LEU A 70 -6.68 -14.50 -13.19
CA LEU A 70 -5.99 -14.10 -14.41
C LEU A 70 -4.53 -14.60 -14.38
N ASN A 71 -3.94 -14.83 -15.53
CA ASN A 71 -2.51 -15.17 -15.59
C ASN A 71 -1.64 -13.91 -15.40
N THR A 72 -1.92 -12.88 -16.17
CA THR A 72 -1.29 -11.56 -16.08
C THR A 72 -2.34 -10.50 -16.41
N PHE A 73 -2.11 -9.26 -15.98
CA PHE A 73 -2.99 -8.15 -16.34
C PHE A 73 -2.22 -6.85 -16.53
N VAL A 74 -2.66 -6.05 -17.51
CA VAL A 74 -2.17 -4.69 -17.76
C VAL A 74 -3.37 -3.78 -18.04
N GLY A 75 -3.49 -2.65 -17.31
CA GLY A 75 -4.53 -1.66 -17.56
C GLY A 75 -5.42 -1.37 -16.35
N ASN A 76 -6.69 -0.99 -16.62
CA ASN A 76 -7.68 -0.71 -15.58
C ASN A 76 -8.47 -1.99 -15.26
N LEU A 77 -8.58 -2.33 -13.98
CA LEU A 77 -9.30 -3.51 -13.51
C LEU A 77 -10.38 -3.11 -12.51
N PHE A 78 -11.62 -3.45 -12.81
CA PHE A 78 -12.79 -3.22 -11.96
C PHE A 78 -13.43 -4.56 -11.63
N TYR A 79 -13.42 -4.94 -10.35
CA TYR A 79 -13.98 -6.23 -9.95
C TYR A 79 -14.64 -6.19 -8.56
N PRO A 80 -15.89 -6.71 -8.42
CA PRO A 80 -16.66 -6.59 -7.19
C PRO A 80 -16.41 -7.67 -6.15
N ASN A 81 -15.32 -8.41 -6.25
CA ASN A 81 -14.89 -9.43 -5.28
C ASN A 81 -13.35 -9.57 -5.31
N ASP A 82 -12.81 -10.68 -4.82
CA ASP A 82 -11.38 -10.99 -4.81
C ASP A 82 -10.82 -11.17 -6.23
N VAL A 83 -9.55 -10.81 -6.39
CA VAL A 83 -8.79 -10.99 -7.64
C VAL A 83 -7.49 -11.72 -7.35
N HIS A 84 -7.18 -12.73 -8.16
CA HIS A 84 -5.93 -13.46 -8.13
C HIS A 84 -5.24 -13.41 -9.50
N ILE A 85 -4.06 -12.78 -9.55
CA ILE A 85 -3.17 -12.74 -10.71
C ILE A 85 -2.06 -13.76 -10.46
N LYS A 86 -1.99 -14.81 -11.29
CA LYS A 86 -1.02 -15.92 -11.15
C LYS A 86 0.42 -15.56 -11.57
N GLY A 87 0.61 -14.47 -12.25
CA GLY A 87 1.89 -13.88 -12.61
C GLY A 87 1.97 -12.43 -12.20
N ASP A 88 2.38 -11.56 -13.11
CA ASP A 88 2.59 -10.15 -12.83
C ASP A 88 1.35 -9.30 -13.12
N LEU A 89 1.19 -8.23 -12.32
CA LEU A 89 0.23 -7.15 -12.55
C LEU A 89 0.97 -5.83 -12.78
N SER A 90 0.73 -5.19 -13.91
CA SER A 90 1.27 -3.86 -14.18
C SER A 90 0.15 -2.87 -14.51
N THR A 91 0.15 -1.72 -13.84
CA THR A 91 -0.87 -0.70 -14.07
C THR A 91 -0.31 0.73 -14.07
N GLN A 92 -0.85 1.54 -14.98
CA GLN A 92 -0.74 3.00 -15.01
C GLN A 92 -2.14 3.65 -14.89
N GLY A 93 -3.15 2.83 -14.70
CA GLY A 93 -4.55 3.22 -14.60
C GLY A 93 -5.13 2.96 -13.22
N VAL A 94 -6.45 2.73 -13.17
CA VAL A 94 -7.18 2.52 -11.93
C VAL A 94 -7.59 1.05 -11.81
N ASN A 95 -7.22 0.44 -10.70
CA ASN A 95 -7.69 -0.87 -10.29
C ASN A 95 -8.57 -0.69 -9.05
N ARG A 96 -9.87 -0.93 -9.19
CA ARG A 96 -10.85 -0.88 -8.10
C ARG A 96 -11.36 -2.28 -7.83
N ILE A 97 -11.02 -2.83 -6.68
CA ILE A 97 -11.34 -4.20 -6.28
C ILE A 97 -12.06 -4.16 -4.95
N LYS A 98 -13.18 -4.86 -4.81
CA LYS A 98 -13.96 -4.84 -3.56
C LYS A 98 -13.38 -5.76 -2.49
N GLY A 99 -12.71 -6.83 -2.87
CA GLY A 99 -12.07 -7.83 -2.02
C GLY A 99 -10.55 -7.72 -1.96
N ASN A 100 -9.89 -8.85 -1.82
CA ASN A 100 -8.43 -8.96 -1.82
C ASN A 100 -7.85 -8.93 -3.23
N LEU A 101 -6.63 -8.41 -3.34
CA LEU A 101 -5.79 -8.56 -4.53
C LEU A 101 -4.60 -9.45 -4.18
N LYS A 102 -4.53 -10.63 -4.81
CA LYS A 102 -3.36 -11.51 -4.74
C LYS A 102 -2.63 -11.50 -6.06
N VAL A 103 -1.32 -11.27 -6.03
CA VAL A 103 -0.41 -11.31 -7.20
C VAL A 103 0.71 -12.27 -6.85
N ASP A 104 0.79 -13.42 -7.55
CA ASP A 104 1.84 -14.41 -7.26
C ASP A 104 3.23 -13.96 -7.74
N GLY A 105 3.32 -12.94 -8.58
CA GLY A 105 4.54 -12.29 -9.03
C GLY A 105 4.66 -10.85 -8.55
N LYS A 106 5.12 -9.97 -9.47
CA LYS A 106 5.36 -8.55 -9.20
C LYS A 106 4.12 -7.69 -9.47
N LEU A 107 3.76 -6.84 -8.51
CA LEU A 107 2.84 -5.73 -8.70
C LEU A 107 3.62 -4.46 -9.04
N THR A 108 3.41 -3.92 -10.23
CA THR A 108 3.97 -2.64 -10.67
C THR A 108 2.87 -1.60 -10.81
N VAL A 109 2.96 -0.52 -10.02
CA VAL A 109 2.04 0.63 -10.11
C VAL A 109 2.86 1.87 -10.39
N ASN A 110 2.71 2.44 -11.59
CA ASN A 110 3.57 3.54 -12.00
C ASN A 110 2.80 4.71 -12.62
N LYS A 111 3.50 5.83 -12.86
CA LYS A 111 2.96 7.11 -13.34
C LYS A 111 1.88 7.65 -12.38
N TYR A 112 0.61 7.56 -12.75
CA TYR A 112 -0.55 7.98 -11.96
C TYR A 112 -1.44 6.79 -11.66
N GLY A 113 -0.89 5.58 -11.66
CA GLY A 113 -1.63 4.35 -11.37
C GLY A 113 -2.20 4.35 -9.95
N VAL A 114 -3.39 3.80 -9.81
CA VAL A 114 -4.07 3.69 -8.53
C VAL A 114 -4.57 2.27 -8.34
N VAL A 115 -4.23 1.67 -7.20
CA VAL A 115 -4.84 0.43 -6.73
C VAL A 115 -5.66 0.76 -5.50
N TYR A 116 -6.95 0.51 -5.56
CA TYR A 116 -7.87 0.77 -4.47
C TYR A 116 -8.64 -0.51 -4.11
N LEU A 117 -8.54 -0.94 -2.86
CA LEU A 117 -9.34 -2.01 -2.30
C LEU A 117 -10.34 -1.43 -1.29
N ASP A 118 -11.62 -1.82 -1.41
CA ASP A 118 -12.65 -1.39 -0.45
C ASP A 118 -12.49 -2.13 0.89
N LYS A 119 -12.28 -3.43 0.79
CA LYS A 119 -12.02 -4.32 1.94
C LYS A 119 -10.99 -5.35 1.50
N GLY A 120 -9.99 -5.58 2.33
CA GLY A 120 -8.99 -6.58 2.01
C GLY A 120 -7.58 -6.04 2.03
N CYS A 121 -6.67 -6.84 1.49
CA CYS A 121 -5.23 -6.61 1.52
C CYS A 121 -4.63 -6.91 0.15
N VAL A 122 -3.62 -6.14 -0.24
CA VAL A 122 -2.75 -6.49 -1.36
C VAL A 122 -1.71 -7.48 -0.88
N ASN A 123 -1.70 -8.67 -1.47
CA ASN A 123 -0.64 -9.67 -1.29
C ASN A 123 0.09 -9.83 -2.61
N ALA A 124 1.39 -9.54 -2.64
CA ALA A 124 2.23 -9.74 -3.81
C ALA A 124 3.58 -10.32 -3.40
N ASP A 125 4.32 -10.93 -4.33
CA ASP A 125 5.69 -11.33 -4.06
C ASP A 125 6.61 -10.11 -4.00
N GLU A 126 6.51 -9.24 -4.99
CA GLU A 126 7.19 -7.94 -5.04
C GLU A 126 6.22 -6.81 -5.36
N ILE A 127 6.48 -5.62 -4.81
CA ILE A 127 5.75 -4.39 -5.13
C ILE A 127 6.72 -3.30 -5.55
N ASP A 128 6.44 -2.68 -6.71
CA ASP A 128 7.19 -1.56 -7.26
C ASP A 128 6.21 -0.42 -7.56
N ILE A 129 6.37 0.70 -6.85
CA ILE A 129 5.46 1.85 -6.98
C ILE A 129 6.28 3.08 -7.31
N SER A 130 5.91 3.79 -8.40
CA SER A 130 6.64 4.99 -8.81
C SER A 130 5.75 6.01 -9.54
N GLY A 131 6.21 7.25 -9.62
CA GLY A 131 5.61 8.27 -10.47
C GLY A 131 4.23 8.74 -10.05
N TYR A 132 4.05 9.28 -8.84
CA TYR A 132 2.75 9.75 -8.31
C TYR A 132 1.67 8.65 -8.26
N ALA A 133 2.08 7.41 -8.07
CA ALA A 133 1.16 6.27 -7.98
C ALA A 133 0.67 6.07 -6.53
N PHE A 134 -0.52 5.47 -6.38
CA PHE A 134 -1.15 5.26 -5.08
C PHE A 134 -1.62 3.82 -4.89
N ILE A 135 -1.42 3.29 -3.68
CA ILE A 135 -2.12 2.09 -3.21
C ILE A 135 -2.92 2.46 -1.96
N PHE A 136 -4.24 2.29 -2.02
CA PHE A 136 -5.17 2.46 -0.89
C PHE A 136 -5.58 1.09 -0.38
N SER A 137 -4.72 0.49 0.45
CA SER A 137 -4.92 -0.82 1.05
C SER A 137 -3.79 -1.14 2.01
N ASP A 138 -4.03 -2.03 2.95
CA ASP A 138 -2.97 -2.74 3.64
C ASP A 138 -2.19 -3.63 2.67
N ILE A 139 -0.91 -3.84 2.98
CA ILE A 139 0.02 -4.57 2.11
C ILE A 139 0.74 -5.67 2.87
N LYS A 140 0.86 -6.83 2.22
CA LYS A 140 1.73 -7.92 2.65
C LYS A 140 2.55 -8.43 1.47
N THR A 141 3.89 -8.39 1.59
CA THR A 141 4.79 -8.73 0.48
C THR A 141 6.17 -9.18 0.98
N ASN A 142 7.01 -9.70 0.08
CA ASN A 142 8.43 -9.91 0.40
C ASN A 142 9.24 -8.64 0.26
N SER A 143 8.99 -7.85 -0.80
CA SER A 143 9.75 -6.61 -1.00
C SER A 143 8.90 -5.47 -1.54
N ILE A 144 9.24 -4.25 -1.12
CA ILE A 144 8.67 -3.00 -1.63
C ILE A 144 9.79 -2.08 -2.06
N ILE A 145 9.65 -1.55 -3.27
CA ILE A 145 10.44 -0.43 -3.78
C ILE A 145 9.47 0.70 -4.11
N MET A 146 9.73 1.89 -3.53
CA MET A 146 8.95 3.10 -3.81
C MET A 146 9.86 4.23 -4.27
N SER A 147 9.44 4.95 -5.32
CA SER A 147 10.13 6.15 -5.80
C SER A 147 9.16 7.18 -6.37
N ASP A 148 9.67 8.39 -6.65
CA ASP A 148 8.97 9.41 -7.43
C ASP A 148 7.58 9.80 -6.86
N TYR A 149 7.51 10.20 -5.59
CA TYR A 149 6.28 10.68 -4.94
C TYR A 149 5.16 9.65 -4.79
N ALA A 150 5.48 8.36 -4.85
CA ALA A 150 4.50 7.30 -4.66
C ALA A 150 3.98 7.25 -3.21
N VAL A 151 2.73 6.80 -3.03
CA VAL A 151 2.08 6.75 -1.72
C VAL A 151 1.39 5.41 -1.48
N ILE A 152 1.64 4.83 -0.30
CA ILE A 152 0.83 3.74 0.26
C ILE A 152 -0.01 4.32 1.40
N ASN A 153 -1.33 4.14 1.32
CA ASN A 153 -2.27 4.50 2.38
C ASN A 153 -2.86 3.22 2.99
N GLY A 154 -2.13 2.63 3.94
CA GLY A 154 -2.45 1.40 4.64
C GLY A 154 -1.26 0.89 5.44
N ASP A 155 -1.49 -0.08 6.31
CA ASP A 155 -0.44 -0.75 7.05
C ASP A 155 0.37 -1.66 6.13
N THR A 156 1.68 -1.73 6.37
CA THR A 156 2.61 -2.40 5.48
C THR A 156 3.43 -3.45 6.20
N VAL A 157 3.39 -4.68 5.71
CA VAL A 157 4.21 -5.80 6.20
C VAL A 157 5.06 -6.35 5.07
N ALA A 158 6.40 -6.31 5.23
CA ALA A 158 7.33 -6.81 4.23
C ALA A 158 8.59 -7.43 4.86
N ASN A 159 9.40 -8.14 4.07
CA ASN A 159 10.76 -8.47 4.52
C ASN A 159 11.71 -7.30 4.27
N SER A 160 11.59 -6.61 3.14
CA SER A 160 12.43 -5.47 2.77
C SER A 160 11.60 -4.32 2.21
N ILE A 161 11.92 -3.11 2.65
CA ILE A 161 11.28 -1.86 2.19
C ILE A 161 12.38 -0.87 1.81
N SER A 162 12.29 -0.32 0.60
CA SER A 162 13.19 0.73 0.11
C SER A 162 12.35 1.92 -0.37
N LEU A 163 12.52 3.07 0.28
CA LEU A 163 11.78 4.30 0.03
C LEU A 163 12.75 5.37 -0.45
N ARG A 164 12.49 5.98 -1.62
CA ARG A 164 13.32 7.03 -2.22
C ARG A 164 12.46 8.12 -2.84
N ASP A 165 13.04 9.30 -3.00
CA ASP A 165 12.46 10.38 -3.80
C ASP A 165 11.09 10.86 -3.30
N SER A 166 11.02 11.26 -2.02
CA SER A 166 9.86 11.90 -1.38
C SER A 166 8.58 11.05 -1.39
N VAL A 167 8.71 9.75 -1.18
CA VAL A 167 7.58 8.81 -1.09
C VAL A 167 6.98 8.78 0.32
N GLU A 168 5.76 8.25 0.46
CA GLU A 168 5.06 8.23 1.73
C GLU A 168 4.35 6.89 2.02
N ILE A 169 4.57 6.33 3.22
CA ILE A 169 3.72 5.28 3.81
C ILE A 169 2.90 5.92 4.94
N ARG A 170 1.56 5.89 4.80
CA ARG A 170 0.63 6.53 5.77
C ARG A 170 0.16 5.63 6.89
N GLY A 171 0.52 4.35 6.88
CA GLY A 171 0.22 3.37 7.92
C GLY A 171 1.42 2.96 8.75
N ASN A 172 1.23 1.99 9.63
CA ASN A 172 2.30 1.35 10.38
C ASN A 172 3.11 0.44 9.44
N THR A 173 4.37 0.29 9.77
CA THR A 173 5.31 -0.50 8.97
C THR A 173 5.93 -1.58 9.84
N LYS A 174 5.85 -2.83 9.36
CA LYS A 174 6.57 -3.96 9.94
C LYS A 174 7.44 -4.63 8.89
N ALA A 175 8.75 -4.73 9.15
CA ALA A 175 9.70 -5.29 8.19
C ALA A 175 10.89 -5.97 8.88
N LYS A 176 11.73 -6.69 8.11
CA LYS A 176 13.07 -7.03 8.58
C LYS A 176 14.04 -5.86 8.33
N ILE A 177 13.98 -5.28 7.14
CA ILE A 177 14.86 -4.18 6.76
C ILE A 177 14.04 -3.03 6.19
N VAL A 178 14.30 -1.81 6.68
CA VAL A 178 13.72 -0.56 6.16
C VAL A 178 14.84 0.39 5.78
N ASN A 179 14.89 0.77 4.51
CA ASN A 179 15.78 1.78 3.98
C ASN A 179 14.95 3.01 3.57
N LEU A 180 15.12 4.12 4.29
CA LEU A 180 14.58 5.42 3.92
C LEU A 180 15.70 6.30 3.35
N ASP A 181 15.51 6.77 2.12
CA ASP A 181 16.36 7.76 1.48
C ASP A 181 15.46 8.87 0.90
N ASP A 182 15.24 9.93 1.67
CA ASP A 182 14.27 11.02 1.41
C ASP A 182 12.81 10.51 1.30
N GLY A 183 12.39 9.65 2.21
CA GLY A 183 11.02 9.15 2.31
C GLY A 183 10.36 9.47 3.65
N CYS A 184 9.06 9.22 3.77
CA CYS A 184 8.30 9.44 4.99
C CYS A 184 7.47 8.23 5.39
N ILE A 185 7.54 7.84 6.68
CA ILE A 185 6.63 6.88 7.30
C ILE A 185 5.86 7.62 8.39
N ASN A 186 4.53 7.76 8.21
CA ASN A 186 3.69 8.48 9.18
C ASN A 186 3.32 7.63 10.40
N GLY A 187 3.27 6.31 10.27
CA GLY A 187 2.97 5.37 11.36
C GLY A 187 4.19 4.93 12.15
N ASN A 188 3.96 3.97 13.05
CA ASN A 188 5.03 3.32 13.79
C ASN A 188 5.84 2.36 12.90
N VAL A 189 7.10 2.16 13.24
CA VAL A 189 8.00 1.23 12.54
C VAL A 189 8.48 0.16 13.53
N ASP A 190 8.25 -1.11 13.18
CA ASP A 190 8.76 -2.30 13.87
C ASP A 190 9.62 -3.10 12.87
N ALA A 191 10.95 -3.05 13.02
CA ALA A 191 11.86 -3.69 12.08
C ALA A 191 13.09 -4.26 12.78
N ASP A 192 13.80 -5.21 12.14
CA ASP A 192 15.08 -5.68 12.67
C ASP A 192 16.19 -4.64 12.44
N GLU A 193 16.24 -4.05 11.24
CA GLU A 193 17.22 -3.02 10.88
C GLU A 193 16.56 -1.84 10.14
N ILE A 194 16.97 -0.62 10.51
CA ILE A 194 16.52 0.62 9.87
C ILE A 194 17.74 1.45 9.47
N ILE A 195 17.77 1.89 8.22
CA ILE A 195 18.66 2.94 7.74
C ILE A 195 17.77 4.12 7.33
N ASN A 196 17.82 5.17 8.14
CA ASN A 196 17.10 6.42 7.89
C ASN A 196 18.10 7.49 7.42
N ASN A 197 18.22 7.62 6.10
CA ASN A 197 19.08 8.58 5.45
C ASN A 197 18.27 9.73 4.89
N ASP A 198 18.23 10.87 5.56
CA ASP A 198 17.44 12.05 5.16
C ASP A 198 15.92 11.84 5.15
N GLY A 199 15.43 10.75 5.75
CA GLY A 199 14.00 10.41 5.80
C GLY A 199 13.32 10.84 7.10
N ILE A 200 11.99 10.76 7.11
CA ILE A 200 11.16 11.15 8.26
C ILE A 200 10.34 9.95 8.76
N ILE A 201 10.48 9.61 10.05
CA ILE A 201 9.59 8.69 10.74
C ILE A 201 8.80 9.49 11.78
N ARG A 202 7.47 9.60 11.60
CA ARG A 202 6.62 10.36 12.53
C ARG A 202 6.15 9.58 13.74
N GLY A 203 6.05 8.26 13.63
CA GLY A 203 5.65 7.37 14.70
C GLY A 203 6.81 6.91 15.58
N ASN A 204 6.51 5.98 16.50
CA ASN A 204 7.52 5.33 17.33
C ASN A 204 8.29 4.28 16.52
N VAL A 205 9.52 4.05 16.91
CA VAL A 205 10.42 3.08 16.31
C VAL A 205 10.75 1.99 17.33
N LYS A 206 10.60 0.74 16.92
CA LYS A 206 11.10 -0.43 17.62
C LYS A 206 11.99 -1.23 16.67
N THR A 207 13.26 -1.48 17.07
CA THR A 207 14.21 -2.12 16.17
C THR A 207 15.36 -2.77 16.94
N ILE A 208 16.12 -3.65 16.30
CA ILE A 208 17.39 -4.14 16.85
C ILE A 208 18.46 -3.09 16.60
N LYS A 209 18.51 -2.57 15.35
CA LYS A 209 19.54 -1.60 14.97
C LYS A 209 18.97 -0.48 14.11
N ILE A 210 19.37 0.75 14.41
CA ILE A 210 19.06 1.92 13.59
C ILE A 210 20.29 2.77 13.31
N GLN A 211 20.38 3.21 12.05
CA GLN A 211 21.27 4.27 11.61
C GLN A 211 20.40 5.45 11.18
N ASN A 212 20.34 6.48 12.00
CA ASN A 212 19.63 7.73 11.71
C ASN A 212 20.66 8.77 11.28
N ILE A 213 20.92 8.87 9.99
CA ILE A 213 22.07 9.58 9.43
C ILE A 213 21.67 10.79 8.60
N LYS A 214 22.59 11.67 8.35
CA LYS A 214 22.40 12.98 7.72
C LYS A 214 21.31 13.79 8.45
N TYR A 215 20.23 14.17 7.73
CA TYR A 215 19.10 14.90 8.27
C TYR A 215 17.93 13.99 8.65
N GLY A 216 18.19 12.68 8.87
CA GLY A 216 17.16 11.74 9.29
C GLY A 216 16.45 12.21 10.55
N TYR A 217 15.11 12.26 10.52
CA TYR A 217 14.28 12.76 11.61
C TYR A 217 13.30 11.70 12.11
N ILE A 218 13.31 11.45 13.42
CA ILE A 218 12.36 10.55 14.08
C ILE A 218 11.61 11.37 15.13
N ASN A 219 10.30 11.62 14.91
CA ASN A 219 9.51 12.40 15.85
C ASN A 219 9.10 11.60 17.09
N GLY A 220 8.86 10.30 16.97
CA GLY A 220 8.43 9.42 18.05
C GLY A 220 9.54 8.94 18.96
N ASN A 221 9.18 8.05 19.89
CA ASN A 221 10.15 7.37 20.75
C ASN A 221 10.90 6.28 19.96
N VAL A 222 12.13 5.99 20.39
CA VAL A 222 12.98 4.94 19.83
C VAL A 222 13.32 3.91 20.91
N ASP A 223 12.99 2.65 20.63
CA ASP A 223 13.40 1.49 21.42
C ASP A 223 14.26 0.58 20.54
N ALA A 224 15.56 0.56 20.77
CA ALA A 224 16.51 -0.14 19.91
C ALA A 224 17.69 -0.69 20.71
N ASP A 225 18.24 -1.85 20.30
CA ASP A 225 19.46 -2.37 20.93
C ASP A 225 20.66 -1.49 20.57
N GLU A 226 20.83 -1.12 19.30
CA GLU A 226 21.95 -0.28 18.83
C GLU A 226 21.45 0.92 18.01
N ILE A 227 21.99 2.10 18.31
CA ILE A 227 21.67 3.35 17.62
C ILE A 227 22.98 4.03 17.17
N ILE A 228 23.06 4.38 15.88
CA ILE A 228 23.98 5.38 15.36
C ILE A 228 23.12 6.60 14.96
N ASN A 229 23.35 7.74 15.62
CA ASN A 229 22.55 8.94 15.37
C ASN A 229 23.43 10.11 14.93
N GLU A 230 23.19 10.56 13.70
CA GLU A 230 23.72 11.82 13.13
C GLU A 230 22.58 12.84 12.91
N GLY A 231 21.34 12.37 12.87
CA GLY A 231 20.13 13.17 12.71
C GLY A 231 19.48 13.57 14.02
N GLU A 232 18.15 13.72 14.01
CA GLU A 232 17.36 14.16 15.16
C GLU A 232 16.37 13.10 15.62
N ILE A 233 16.25 12.91 16.93
CA ILE A 233 15.22 12.08 17.57
C ILE A 233 14.45 12.97 18.54
N GLY A 234 13.16 13.22 18.24
CA GLY A 234 12.28 14.10 19.02
C GLY A 234 11.79 13.47 20.32
N GLY A 235 11.55 12.15 20.33
CA GLY A 235 11.02 11.41 21.48
C GLY A 235 12.09 10.87 22.43
N ASN A 236 11.64 10.02 23.36
CA ASN A 236 12.53 9.34 24.29
C ASN A 236 13.26 8.19 23.59
N VAL A 237 14.46 7.89 24.05
CA VAL A 237 15.29 6.82 23.55
C VAL A 237 15.59 5.83 24.66
N ASN A 238 15.27 4.54 24.41
CA ASN A 238 15.73 3.41 25.21
C ASN A 238 16.67 2.56 24.34
N THR A 239 17.88 2.32 24.81
CA THR A 239 18.88 1.58 24.02
C THR A 239 19.90 0.87 24.90
N ILE A 240 20.60 -0.11 24.35
CA ILE A 240 21.75 -0.75 24.97
C ILE A 240 23.02 0.02 24.60
N LYS A 241 23.12 0.47 23.36
CA LYS A 241 24.27 1.19 22.84
C LYS A 241 23.84 2.32 21.92
N MET A 242 24.38 3.51 22.16
CA MET A 242 24.17 4.67 21.28
C MET A 242 25.51 5.34 20.97
N GLU A 243 25.69 5.64 19.70
CA GLU A 243 26.77 6.46 19.18
C GLU A 243 26.15 7.69 18.48
N SER A 244 26.39 8.88 19.03
CA SER A 244 26.02 10.14 18.38
C SER A 244 27.22 10.69 17.64
N ILE A 245 27.08 10.89 16.35
CA ILE A 245 28.13 11.39 15.47
C ILE A 245 27.66 12.68 14.79
N ASN A 246 28.59 13.51 14.36
CA ASN A 246 28.33 14.73 13.56
C ASN A 246 27.23 15.66 14.15
N GLY A 247 27.05 15.65 15.48
CA GLY A 247 26.08 16.53 16.15
C GLY A 247 24.65 15.96 16.26
N GLY A 248 24.48 14.65 16.09
CA GLY A 248 23.18 13.99 16.26
C GLY A 248 22.52 14.28 17.62
N MET A 249 21.23 14.61 17.61
CA MET A 249 20.50 15.11 18.78
C MET A 249 19.37 14.17 19.22
N VAL A 250 19.14 14.14 20.54
CA VAL A 250 17.96 13.52 21.16
C VAL A 250 17.31 14.59 22.03
N TYR A 251 16.04 14.93 21.71
CA TYR A 251 15.31 15.98 22.47
C TYR A 251 14.60 15.41 23.70
N GLY A 252 14.23 14.13 23.69
CA GLY A 252 13.63 13.44 24.84
C GLY A 252 14.66 12.87 25.81
N ASN A 253 14.20 12.02 26.71
CA ASN A 253 15.07 11.34 27.67
C ASN A 253 15.87 10.22 26.99
N LEU A 254 17.16 10.13 27.29
CA LEU A 254 18.02 9.03 26.86
C LEU A 254 18.24 8.06 28.03
N ASN A 255 17.81 6.82 27.85
CA ASN A 255 17.99 5.74 28.80
C ASN A 255 18.86 4.64 28.16
N ILE A 256 20.09 4.46 28.66
CA ILE A 256 21.01 3.41 28.20
C ILE A 256 21.03 2.28 29.22
N THR A 257 20.53 1.10 28.81
CA THR A 257 20.41 -0.07 29.67
C THR A 257 21.52 -1.06 29.34
N TYR A 258 22.46 -1.27 30.24
CA TYR A 258 23.51 -2.26 30.05
C TYR A 258 22.91 -3.68 30.21
N LYS A 259 22.94 -4.51 29.16
CA LYS A 259 22.76 -5.97 29.34
C LYS A 259 23.96 -6.49 30.16
N ARG A 260 23.73 -6.96 31.37
CA ARG A 260 24.74 -7.74 32.07
C ARG A 260 25.04 -8.97 31.20
N PRO A 261 26.32 -9.34 30.98
CA PRO A 261 26.62 -10.65 30.41
C PRO A 261 25.90 -11.69 31.26
N ASP A 262 25.11 -12.57 30.64
CA ASP A 262 24.48 -13.67 31.36
C ASP A 262 25.57 -14.41 32.13
N GLU A 263 25.41 -14.45 33.46
CA GLU A 263 26.18 -15.37 34.31
C GLU A 263 25.70 -16.76 33.91
N HIS A 264 26.40 -17.38 32.97
CA HIS A 264 26.25 -18.80 32.71
C HIS A 264 26.55 -19.58 33.99
N LYS A 265 25.49 -19.99 34.69
CA LYS A 265 25.53 -21.06 35.67
C LYS A 265 25.26 -22.40 34.98
#